data_ceaf6aef490eff8dd7fe639b0d505994
#
_entry.id   ceaf6aef490eff8dd7fe639b0d505994
#
_cell.length_a   1.000
_cell.length_b   1.000
_cell.length_c   1.000
_cell.angle_alpha   90.00
_cell.angle_beta   90.00
_cell.angle_gamma   90.00
#
_symmetry.space_group_name_H-M   'P 1'
#
loop_
_entity.id
_entity.type
_entity.pdbx_description
1 polymer ?
#
loop_
_entity_poly.entity_id
_entity_poly.type
_entity_poly.pdbx_seq_one_letter_code
_entity_poly.pdbx_strand_id
1 'polypeptide(L)'
;MKPFVLVSAWLSLLISGVAFAATIPGQPDPEHGKTLAQSLCSNCHLVGAGTQEHVNADVPSFREIANKEGQTAGDIMGHIMLPKHPMPQIPLTKAELADLAAYIISLRDKP
;
A
#
# COMPACT_ATOMS: atom_id res chain seq x y z
N MET A 1 43.97 -55.14 10.06
CA MET A 1 43.73 -53.68 10.30
C MET A 1 42.55 -53.28 9.47
N LYS A 2 41.42 -53.02 10.09
CA LYS A 2 40.23 -52.51 9.38
C LYS A 2 40.15 -51.01 9.64
N PRO A 3 40.08 -50.15 8.60
CA PRO A 3 39.87 -48.73 8.84
C PRO A 3 38.43 -48.46 9.21
N PHE A 4 38.23 -47.83 10.38
CA PHE A 4 36.93 -47.28 10.79
C PHE A 4 36.61 -46.07 9.92
N VAL A 5 35.61 -46.21 9.06
CA VAL A 5 35.05 -45.09 8.34
C VAL A 5 34.06 -44.40 9.27
N LEU A 6 34.44 -43.24 9.81
CA LEU A 6 33.56 -42.36 10.55
C LEU A 6 32.69 -41.60 9.54
N VAL A 7 31.45 -42.05 9.38
CA VAL A 7 30.43 -41.33 8.62
C VAL A 7 29.91 -40.21 9.53
N SER A 8 30.46 -39.02 9.34
CA SER A 8 29.93 -37.81 9.98
C SER A 8 28.63 -37.42 9.31
N ALA A 9 27.50 -37.77 9.92
CA ALA A 9 26.19 -37.29 9.49
C ALA A 9 26.05 -35.79 9.84
N TRP A 10 26.16 -34.94 8.84
CA TRP A 10 25.85 -33.52 8.98
C TRP A 10 24.34 -33.36 8.95
N LEU A 11 23.77 -33.20 10.12
CA LEU A 11 22.34 -32.86 10.28
C LEU A 11 22.17 -31.36 10.01
N SER A 12 21.89 -31.01 8.77
CA SER A 12 21.56 -29.63 8.39
C SER A 12 20.18 -29.26 8.91
N LEU A 13 20.16 -28.55 10.04
CA LEU A 13 18.95 -27.99 10.60
C LEU A 13 18.54 -26.80 9.77
N LEU A 14 17.59 -26.99 8.84
CA LEU A 14 16.95 -25.89 8.09
C LEU A 14 16.02 -25.15 9.06
N ILE A 15 16.53 -24.10 9.67
CA ILE A 15 15.70 -23.15 10.42
C ILE A 15 14.97 -22.28 9.37
N SER A 16 13.76 -22.69 9.04
CA SER A 16 12.84 -21.84 8.25
C SER A 16 12.42 -20.65 9.13
N GLY A 17 13.14 -19.56 9.01
CA GLY A 17 12.79 -18.30 9.65
C GLY A 17 11.49 -17.75 9.04
N VAL A 18 10.39 -17.84 9.77
CA VAL A 18 9.16 -17.11 9.44
C VAL A 18 9.44 -15.64 9.71
N ALA A 19 9.65 -14.85 8.64
CA ALA A 19 9.77 -13.41 8.76
C ALA A 19 8.38 -12.84 9.11
N PHE A 20 8.13 -12.57 10.37
CA PHE A 20 7.00 -11.74 10.78
C PHE A 20 7.29 -10.30 10.33
N ALA A 21 6.50 -9.80 9.38
CA ALA A 21 6.49 -8.38 9.08
C ALA A 21 5.93 -7.64 10.31
N ALA A 22 6.82 -7.12 11.14
CA ALA A 22 6.45 -6.33 12.31
C ALA A 22 5.95 -4.97 11.81
N THR A 23 4.66 -4.66 12.06
CA THR A 23 4.12 -3.32 11.87
C THR A 23 4.75 -2.40 12.91
N ILE A 24 5.53 -1.43 12.46
CA ILE A 24 6.17 -0.45 13.35
C ILE A 24 5.11 0.55 13.80
N PRO A 25 4.82 0.70 15.10
CA PRO A 25 3.84 1.66 15.58
C PRO A 25 4.17 3.08 15.09
N GLY A 26 3.19 3.77 14.51
CA GLY A 26 3.33 5.14 14.01
C GLY A 26 3.77 5.26 12.54
N GLN A 27 4.05 4.16 11.84
CA GLN A 27 4.21 4.18 10.39
C GLN A 27 2.87 4.02 9.68
N PRO A 28 2.67 4.73 8.54
CA PRO A 28 1.47 4.53 7.73
C PRO A 28 1.34 3.07 7.27
N ASP A 29 0.11 2.56 7.31
CA ASP A 29 -0.24 1.21 6.89
C ASP A 29 -0.97 1.25 5.53
N PRO A 30 -0.31 0.92 4.42
CA PRO A 30 -0.94 0.92 3.10
C PRO A 30 -2.04 -0.12 2.94
N GLU A 31 -2.02 -1.23 3.66
CA GLU A 31 -3.10 -2.23 3.60
C GLU A 31 -4.38 -1.73 4.26
N HIS A 32 -4.25 -1.03 5.39
CA HIS A 32 -5.38 -0.33 5.99
C HIS A 32 -5.85 0.80 5.06
N GLY A 33 -4.93 1.54 4.45
CA GLY A 33 -5.24 2.56 3.44
C GLY A 33 -6.02 2.00 2.25
N LYS A 34 -5.68 0.81 1.77
CA LYS A 34 -6.42 0.09 0.73
C LYS A 34 -7.85 -0.22 1.15
N THR A 35 -8.04 -0.69 2.36
CA THR A 35 -9.38 -0.98 2.91
C THR A 35 -10.22 0.30 2.98
N LEU A 36 -9.65 1.40 3.45
CA LEU A 36 -10.31 2.72 3.46
C LEU A 36 -10.68 3.18 2.05
N ALA A 37 -9.77 3.04 1.09
CA ALA A 37 -10.01 3.39 -0.31
C ALA A 37 -11.19 2.63 -0.90
N GLN A 38 -11.25 1.32 -0.67
CA GLN A 38 -12.32 0.46 -1.16
C GLN A 38 -13.68 0.84 -0.55
N SER A 39 -13.71 1.21 0.72
CA SER A 39 -14.93 1.55 1.43
C SER A 39 -15.44 2.96 1.14
N LEU A 40 -14.55 3.93 1.00
CA LEU A 40 -14.90 5.35 1.00
C LEU A 40 -14.72 6.04 -0.35
N CYS A 41 -13.88 5.51 -1.24
CA CYS A 41 -13.46 6.19 -2.47
C CYS A 41 -13.91 5.49 -3.75
N SER A 42 -14.23 4.20 -3.67
CA SER A 42 -14.51 3.36 -4.84
C SER A 42 -15.79 3.72 -5.61
N ASN A 43 -16.69 4.49 -5.02
CA ASN A 43 -17.88 4.97 -5.72
C ASN A 43 -17.56 5.95 -6.85
N CYS A 44 -16.42 6.65 -6.76
CA CYS A 44 -16.02 7.67 -7.72
C CYS A 44 -14.65 7.41 -8.36
N HIS A 45 -13.71 6.88 -7.59
CA HIS A 45 -12.36 6.60 -8.06
C HIS A 45 -12.14 5.12 -8.37
N LEU A 46 -11.32 4.82 -9.36
CA LEU A 46 -10.68 3.52 -9.47
C LEU A 46 -9.58 3.45 -8.41
N VAL A 47 -9.76 2.60 -7.43
CA VAL A 47 -8.87 2.54 -6.26
C VAL A 47 -7.83 1.42 -6.33
N GLY A 48 -7.91 0.52 -7.31
CA GLY A 48 -6.99 -0.60 -7.50
C GLY A 48 -5.83 -0.29 -8.43
N ALA A 49 -4.87 -1.22 -8.50
CA ALA A 49 -3.72 -1.18 -9.41
C ALA A 49 -4.07 -1.60 -10.86
N GLY A 50 -5.25 -2.15 -11.09
CA GLY A 50 -5.68 -2.70 -12.38
C GLY A 50 -6.09 -1.66 -13.40
N THR A 51 -6.19 -2.09 -14.67
CA THR A 51 -6.71 -1.31 -15.80
C THR A 51 -8.23 -1.48 -15.91
N GLN A 52 -8.97 -1.17 -14.85
CA GLN A 52 -10.43 -1.19 -14.91
C GLN A 52 -10.93 0.05 -15.65
N GLU A 53 -12.09 -0.08 -16.31
CA GLU A 53 -12.75 1.07 -16.90
C GLU A 53 -13.10 2.11 -15.82
N HIS A 54 -12.90 3.38 -16.14
CA HIS A 54 -13.21 4.47 -15.22
C HIS A 54 -14.69 4.44 -14.82
N VAL A 55 -14.95 4.46 -13.52
CA VAL A 55 -16.30 4.62 -12.97
C VAL A 55 -16.89 5.97 -13.43
N ASN A 56 -16.02 6.97 -13.50
CA ASN A 56 -16.32 8.29 -14.05
C ASN A 56 -15.08 8.82 -14.77
N ALA A 57 -15.19 9.13 -16.08
CA ALA A 57 -14.07 9.57 -16.90
C ALA A 57 -13.42 10.88 -16.41
N ASP A 58 -14.17 11.73 -15.68
CA ASP A 58 -13.69 13.01 -15.16
C ASP A 58 -13.02 12.89 -13.78
N VAL A 59 -13.00 11.69 -13.18
CA VAL A 59 -12.42 11.46 -11.88
C VAL A 59 -11.13 10.63 -12.03
N PRO A 60 -9.97 11.15 -11.60
CA PRO A 60 -8.73 10.43 -11.78
C PRO A 60 -8.70 9.13 -10.96
N SER A 61 -8.10 8.09 -11.52
CA SER A 61 -7.79 6.87 -10.76
C SER A 61 -6.72 7.15 -9.70
N PHE A 62 -6.65 6.32 -8.69
CA PHE A 62 -5.58 6.42 -7.69
C PHE A 62 -4.19 6.23 -8.30
N ARG A 63 -4.08 5.40 -9.34
CA ARG A 63 -2.84 5.24 -10.08
C ARG A 63 -2.42 6.52 -10.81
N GLU A 64 -3.34 7.21 -11.46
CA GLU A 64 -3.07 8.51 -12.08
C GLU A 64 -2.65 9.54 -11.05
N ILE A 65 -3.33 9.59 -9.90
CA ILE A 65 -2.95 10.47 -8.79
C ILE A 65 -1.53 10.15 -8.31
N ALA A 66 -1.20 8.88 -8.13
CA ALA A 66 0.11 8.45 -7.67
C ALA A 66 1.25 8.80 -8.65
N ASN A 67 0.97 8.75 -9.95
CA ASN A 67 1.96 9.01 -11.01
C ASN A 67 2.08 10.47 -11.42
N LYS A 68 1.27 11.36 -10.85
CA LYS A 68 1.40 12.79 -11.10
C LYS A 68 2.81 13.26 -10.72
N GLU A 69 3.44 14.03 -11.61
CA GLU A 69 4.79 14.55 -11.38
C GLU A 69 4.87 15.36 -10.08
N GLY A 70 5.87 15.07 -9.26
CA GLY A 70 6.08 15.72 -7.97
C GLY A 70 5.08 15.37 -6.87
N GLN A 71 4.18 14.42 -7.11
CA GLN A 71 3.17 14.04 -6.12
C GLN A 71 3.78 13.43 -4.86
N THR A 72 3.40 13.97 -3.71
CA THR A 72 3.82 13.48 -2.39
C THR A 72 2.61 13.00 -1.58
N ALA A 73 2.88 12.20 -0.54
CA ALA A 73 1.83 11.79 0.40
C ALA A 73 1.17 13.01 1.07
N GLY A 74 1.94 14.04 1.38
CA GLY A 74 1.42 15.29 1.96
C GLY A 74 0.45 16.01 1.03
N ASP A 75 0.74 16.06 -0.27
CA ASP A 75 -0.15 16.67 -1.27
C ASP A 75 -1.48 15.90 -1.36
N ILE A 76 -1.40 14.57 -1.36
CA ILE A 76 -2.60 13.71 -1.38
C ILE A 76 -3.45 13.96 -0.13
N MET A 77 -2.84 13.96 1.06
CA MET A 77 -3.54 14.26 2.30
C MET A 77 -4.20 15.64 2.26
N GLY A 78 -3.51 16.65 1.74
CA GLY A 78 -4.03 18.00 1.58
C GLY A 78 -5.27 18.06 0.68
N HIS A 79 -5.26 17.34 -0.45
CA HIS A 79 -6.41 17.27 -1.36
C HIS A 79 -7.62 16.54 -0.75
N ILE A 80 -7.39 15.53 0.10
CA ILE A 80 -8.46 14.83 0.79
C ILE A 80 -9.07 15.70 1.89
N MET A 81 -8.24 16.44 2.62
CA MET A 81 -8.69 17.35 3.68
C MET A 81 -9.43 18.57 3.16
N LEU A 82 -9.01 19.09 2.00
CA LEU A 82 -9.57 20.26 1.34
C LEU A 82 -10.01 19.90 -0.09
N PRO A 83 -11.02 19.05 -0.21
CA PRO A 83 -11.43 18.55 -1.52
C PRO A 83 -12.05 19.65 -2.38
N LYS A 84 -11.82 19.55 -3.69
CA LYS A 84 -12.51 20.38 -4.68
C LYS A 84 -13.79 19.67 -5.12
N HIS A 85 -14.87 20.44 -5.22
CA HIS A 85 -16.15 19.93 -5.76
C HIS A 85 -15.93 19.23 -7.13
N PRO A 86 -16.53 18.07 -7.39
CA PRO A 86 -17.60 17.40 -6.65
C PRO A 86 -17.14 16.41 -5.57
N MET A 87 -15.86 16.30 -5.29
CA MET A 87 -15.36 15.40 -4.25
C MET A 87 -15.88 15.83 -2.85
N PRO A 88 -16.58 14.96 -2.11
CA PRO A 88 -17.08 15.30 -0.79
C PRO A 88 -15.97 15.32 0.26
N GLN A 89 -16.19 16.06 1.33
CA GLN A 89 -15.33 15.98 2.48
C GLN A 89 -15.61 14.69 3.27
N ILE A 90 -14.57 13.91 3.51
CA ILE A 90 -14.66 12.63 4.23
C ILE A 90 -13.97 12.80 5.58
N PRO A 91 -14.67 12.53 6.71
CA PRO A 91 -14.08 12.65 8.04
C PRO A 91 -13.11 11.47 8.27
N LEU A 92 -11.82 11.75 8.15
CA LEU A 92 -10.74 10.81 8.42
C LEU A 92 -9.83 11.37 9.51
N THR A 93 -9.33 10.49 10.38
CA THR A 93 -8.27 10.83 11.31
C THR A 93 -6.95 11.08 10.57
N LYS A 94 -6.01 11.74 11.22
CA LYS A 94 -4.67 11.95 10.64
C LYS A 94 -3.97 10.64 10.28
N ALA A 95 -4.14 9.61 11.12
CA ALA A 95 -3.56 8.29 10.86
C ALA A 95 -4.19 7.62 9.63
N GLU A 96 -5.51 7.65 9.51
CA GLU A 96 -6.23 7.13 8.35
C GLU A 96 -5.87 7.86 7.05
N LEU A 97 -5.71 9.18 7.12
CA LEU A 97 -5.23 9.98 5.99
C LEU A 97 -3.82 9.56 5.55
N ALA A 98 -2.94 9.31 6.52
CA ALA A 98 -1.58 8.86 6.25
C ALA A 98 -1.55 7.45 5.63
N ASP A 99 -2.38 6.54 6.14
CA ASP A 99 -2.52 5.18 5.62
C ASP A 99 -3.05 5.20 4.18
N LEU A 100 -4.08 5.99 3.93
CA LEU A 100 -4.68 6.15 2.61
C LEU A 100 -3.68 6.77 1.61
N ALA A 101 -2.95 7.81 2.00
CA ALA A 101 -1.92 8.41 1.17
C ALA A 101 -0.79 7.43 0.86
N ALA A 102 -0.36 6.64 1.85
CA ALA A 102 0.66 5.60 1.65
C ALA A 102 0.18 4.53 0.66
N TYR A 103 -1.07 4.12 0.73
CA TYR A 103 -1.66 3.20 -0.24
C TYR A 103 -1.65 3.80 -1.66
N ILE A 104 -2.14 5.03 -1.82
CA ILE A 104 -2.15 5.69 -3.14
C ILE A 104 -0.74 5.77 -3.71
N ILE A 105 0.24 6.22 -2.94
CA ILE A 105 1.65 6.28 -3.39
C ILE A 105 2.19 4.90 -3.77
N SER A 106 1.75 3.83 -3.10
CA SER A 106 2.16 2.46 -3.44
C SER A 106 1.75 2.02 -4.85
N LEU A 107 0.76 2.69 -5.45
CA LEU A 107 0.29 2.43 -6.81
C LEU A 107 1.13 3.11 -7.90
N ARG A 108 2.15 3.87 -7.51
CA ARG A 108 3.07 4.50 -8.45
C ARG A 108 3.79 3.46 -9.28
N ASP A 109 3.89 3.71 -10.58
CA ASP A 109 4.66 2.88 -11.47
C ASP A 109 6.14 2.92 -11.08
N LYS A 110 6.79 1.77 -11.14
CA LYS A 110 8.24 1.70 -10.92
C LYS A 110 8.96 2.26 -12.15
N PRO A 111 10.05 2.99 -11.94
CA PRO A 111 10.88 3.47 -13.05
C PRO A 111 11.51 2.32 -13.84
#